data_ad42e79cc06d44476e88bf0bc145a77a
#
_entry.id   ad42e79cc06d44476e88bf0bc145a77a
#
_cell.length_a   1.000
_cell.length_b   1.000
_cell.length_c   1.000
_cell.angle_alpha   90.00
_cell.angle_beta   90.00
_cell.angle_gamma   90.00
#
_symmetry.space_group_name_H-M   'P 1'
#
loop_
_entity.id
_entity.type
_entity.pdbx_description
1 polymer ?
#
loop_
_entity_poly.entity_id
_entity_poly.type
_entity_poly.pdbx_seq_one_letter_code
_entity_poly.pdbx_strand_id
1 'polypeptide(L)'
;LITLKDDTLAREDFVQQLLEAVVSFKPDCCVTLNHMGVDVEGVLMDLLARLQLPLASWFVDNPHLIIHLYSRCVSPWTALFTWDADNIESLRRTGFEHVFYLPLGTDPDRFHPSRAAVPDAWKADISFVGNSMLYKVGGRLKNGRFPRELLLPFREVSQAFMDSEQRSVADFLRLSFPEVHARYEALPDNEARLAYETAIT
;
A
#
# COMPACT_ATOMS: atom_id res chain seq x y z
N LEU A 1 22.25 -6.06 -3.85
CA LEU A 1 20.85 -6.00 -4.27
C LEU A 1 20.37 -7.41 -4.61
N ILE A 2 19.41 -7.93 -3.84
CA ILE A 2 18.71 -9.17 -4.20
C ILE A 2 17.54 -8.75 -5.08
N THR A 3 17.55 -9.17 -6.34
CA THR A 3 16.48 -8.87 -7.27
C THR A 3 15.56 -10.08 -7.37
N LEU A 4 14.31 -9.93 -6.94
CA LEU A 4 13.26 -10.91 -7.22
C LEU A 4 12.93 -10.81 -8.71
N LYS A 5 13.43 -11.72 -9.51
CA LYS A 5 13.28 -11.67 -10.97
C LYS A 5 11.94 -12.22 -11.47
N ASP A 6 11.22 -12.96 -10.63
CA ASP A 6 9.97 -13.61 -11.01
C ASP A 6 9.19 -14.08 -9.77
N ASP A 7 7.86 -14.11 -9.85
CA ASP A 7 6.98 -14.70 -8.82
C ASP A 7 7.19 -16.22 -8.67
N THR A 8 8.04 -16.80 -9.51
CA THR A 8 8.36 -18.23 -9.57
C THR A 8 9.61 -18.64 -8.82
N LEU A 9 10.37 -17.69 -8.22
CA LEU A 9 11.48 -18.08 -7.36
C LEU A 9 10.94 -18.90 -6.19
N ALA A 10 11.34 -20.18 -6.16
CA ALA A 10 11.02 -21.05 -5.03
C ALA A 10 11.42 -20.32 -3.73
N ARG A 11 10.56 -20.36 -2.71
CA ARG A 11 10.83 -19.72 -1.40
C ARG A 11 12.21 -20.09 -0.86
N GLU A 12 12.67 -21.29 -1.13
CA GLU A 12 13.98 -21.82 -0.74
C GLU A 12 15.14 -21.07 -1.39
N ASP A 13 15.06 -20.77 -2.69
CA ASP A 13 16.09 -20.02 -3.42
C ASP A 13 16.21 -18.59 -2.93
N PHE A 14 15.09 -17.95 -2.58
CA PHE A 14 15.11 -16.60 -2.03
C PHE A 14 15.77 -16.56 -0.64
N VAL A 15 15.41 -17.49 0.25
CA VAL A 15 16.00 -17.58 1.59
C VAL A 15 17.49 -17.88 1.51
N GLN A 16 17.91 -18.78 0.61
CA GLN A 16 19.31 -19.08 0.40
C GLN A 16 20.09 -17.84 -0.06
N GLN A 17 19.61 -17.11 -1.07
CA GLN A 17 20.23 -15.89 -1.56
C GLN A 17 20.33 -14.81 -0.47
N LEU A 18 19.27 -14.68 0.36
CA LEU A 18 19.28 -13.76 1.48
C LEU A 18 20.36 -14.12 2.50
N LEU A 19 20.45 -15.39 2.90
CA LEU A 19 21.45 -15.85 3.86
C LEU A 19 22.87 -15.69 3.31
N GLU A 20 23.12 -16.02 2.07
CA GLU A 20 24.40 -15.81 1.40
C GLU A 20 24.80 -14.33 1.38
N ALA A 21 23.83 -13.44 1.09
CA ALA A 21 24.05 -12.00 1.13
C ALA A 21 24.34 -11.49 2.54
N VAL A 22 23.60 -11.96 3.56
CA VAL A 22 23.85 -11.60 4.97
C VAL A 22 25.24 -12.04 5.41
N VAL A 23 25.65 -13.25 5.08
CA VAL A 23 26.97 -13.78 5.47
C VAL A 23 28.12 -13.04 4.75
N SER A 24 27.97 -12.78 3.46
CA SER A 24 29.04 -12.19 2.63
C SER A 24 29.14 -10.68 2.79
N PHE A 25 28.01 -9.97 2.84
CA PHE A 25 27.92 -8.51 2.90
C PHE A 25 27.87 -7.96 4.32
N LYS A 26 27.35 -8.73 5.29
CA LYS A 26 27.17 -8.36 6.70
C LYS A 26 26.42 -7.03 6.84
N PRO A 27 25.19 -6.93 6.34
CA PRO A 27 24.41 -5.68 6.38
C PRO A 27 24.01 -5.31 7.81
N ASP A 28 23.90 -4.01 8.09
CA ASP A 28 23.34 -3.49 9.34
C ASP A 28 21.81 -3.52 9.35
N CYS A 29 21.17 -3.51 8.16
CA CYS A 29 19.74 -3.64 8.00
C CYS A 29 19.38 -4.17 6.60
N CYS A 30 18.16 -4.70 6.47
CA CYS A 30 17.52 -4.98 5.18
C CYS A 30 16.58 -3.84 4.81
N VAL A 31 16.49 -3.51 3.52
CA VAL A 31 15.52 -2.53 2.99
C VAL A 31 14.67 -3.19 1.93
N THR A 32 13.37 -2.98 2.01
CA THR A 32 12.42 -3.41 0.97
C THR A 32 11.45 -2.30 0.60
N LEU A 33 10.90 -2.37 -0.60
CA LEU A 33 9.82 -1.49 -1.06
C LEU A 33 8.49 -2.24 -0.98
N ASN A 34 7.45 -1.59 -0.42
CA ASN A 34 6.09 -2.14 -0.35
C ASN A 34 6.02 -3.57 0.21
N HIS A 35 6.85 -3.93 1.19
CA HIS A 35 6.96 -5.28 1.75
C HIS A 35 7.30 -6.38 0.71
N MET A 36 7.86 -6.05 -0.44
CA MET A 36 8.23 -7.05 -1.44
C MET A 36 9.24 -8.05 -0.87
N GLY A 37 8.94 -9.34 -1.04
CA GLY A 37 9.74 -10.44 -0.51
C GLY A 37 9.45 -10.82 0.94
N VAL A 38 8.58 -10.09 1.64
CA VAL A 38 8.11 -10.46 2.97
C VAL A 38 6.93 -11.42 2.84
N ASP A 39 6.93 -12.50 3.60
CA ASP A 39 5.83 -13.48 3.65
C ASP A 39 4.78 -13.08 4.69
N VAL A 40 3.51 -13.34 4.40
CA VAL A 40 2.39 -13.00 5.28
C VAL A 40 2.35 -13.86 6.56
N GLU A 41 3.00 -15.02 6.53
CA GLU A 41 3.13 -15.94 7.68
C GLU A 41 4.12 -15.42 8.73
N GLY A 42 5.01 -14.48 8.38
CA GLY A 42 6.01 -13.86 9.26
C GLY A 42 7.29 -14.70 9.43
N VAL A 43 7.51 -15.72 8.61
CA VAL A 43 8.70 -16.60 8.70
C VAL A 43 9.99 -15.81 8.45
N LEU A 44 9.97 -14.93 7.45
CA LEU A 44 11.10 -14.05 7.17
C LEU A 44 11.40 -13.11 8.35
N MET A 45 10.36 -12.55 8.96
CA MET A 45 10.52 -11.67 10.12
C MET A 45 11.12 -12.39 11.32
N ASP A 46 10.70 -13.62 11.60
CA ASP A 46 11.29 -14.45 12.64
C ASP A 46 12.76 -14.75 12.36
N LEU A 47 13.11 -15.04 11.10
CA LEU A 47 14.50 -15.25 10.68
C LEU A 47 15.34 -13.99 10.91
N LEU A 48 14.89 -12.84 10.43
CA LEU A 48 15.60 -11.57 10.58
C LEU A 48 15.76 -11.19 12.06
N ALA A 49 14.72 -11.39 12.87
CA ALA A 49 14.79 -11.15 14.31
C ALA A 49 15.85 -12.02 15.02
N ARG A 50 15.94 -13.32 14.67
CA ARG A 50 16.99 -14.22 15.17
C ARG A 50 18.39 -13.80 14.76
N LEU A 51 18.53 -13.22 13.56
CA LEU A 51 19.77 -12.68 13.05
C LEU A 51 20.09 -11.29 13.63
N GLN A 52 19.19 -10.70 14.40
CA GLN A 52 19.25 -9.32 14.90
C GLN A 52 19.42 -8.31 13.75
N LEU A 53 18.78 -8.56 12.62
CA LEU A 53 18.86 -7.77 11.41
C LEU A 53 17.56 -7.02 11.18
N PRO A 54 17.54 -5.68 11.39
CA PRO A 54 16.33 -4.88 11.19
C PRO A 54 15.85 -4.88 9.74
N LEU A 55 14.54 -4.84 9.54
CA LEU A 55 13.90 -4.62 8.25
C LEU A 55 13.29 -3.21 8.18
N ALA A 56 13.76 -2.42 7.23
CA ALA A 56 13.15 -1.16 6.84
C ALA A 56 12.26 -1.38 5.62
N SER A 57 10.95 -1.19 5.74
CA SER A 57 10.03 -1.28 4.62
C SER A 57 9.55 0.11 4.23
N TRP A 58 9.91 0.56 3.02
CA TRP A 58 9.49 1.85 2.51
C TRP A 58 8.31 1.69 1.55
N PHE A 59 7.17 2.23 1.96
CA PHE A 59 5.97 2.25 1.14
C PHE A 59 5.99 3.43 0.19
N VAL A 60 5.97 3.13 -1.09
CA VAL A 60 5.83 4.09 -2.20
C VAL A 60 4.40 4.12 -2.74
N ASP A 61 3.60 3.11 -2.42
CA ASP A 61 2.16 3.05 -2.59
C ASP A 61 1.45 3.28 -1.24
N ASN A 62 0.11 3.34 -1.23
CA ASN A 62 -0.64 3.44 0.01
C ASN A 62 -0.43 2.17 0.85
N PRO A 63 0.21 2.26 2.04
CA PRO A 63 0.54 1.09 2.86
C PRO A 63 -0.68 0.31 3.32
N HIS A 64 -1.83 0.94 3.48
CA HIS A 64 -3.07 0.28 3.91
C HIS A 64 -3.60 -0.75 2.91
N LEU A 65 -3.19 -0.67 1.63
CA LEU A 65 -3.52 -1.67 0.62
C LEU A 65 -2.75 -2.99 0.78
N ILE A 66 -1.71 -2.98 1.61
CA ILE A 66 -0.73 -4.06 1.71
C ILE A 66 -0.65 -4.58 3.14
N ILE A 67 -0.47 -3.68 4.12
CA ILE A 67 -0.03 -4.00 5.48
C ILE A 67 -1.03 -4.85 6.27
N HIS A 68 -2.33 -4.78 5.93
CA HIS A 68 -3.38 -5.55 6.62
C HIS A 68 -3.18 -7.07 6.49
N LEU A 69 -2.49 -7.52 5.43
CA LEU A 69 -2.14 -8.92 5.23
C LEU A 69 -1.00 -9.38 6.13
N TYR A 70 -0.23 -8.45 6.70
CA TYR A 70 1.04 -8.69 7.38
C TYR A 70 0.95 -8.52 8.90
N SER A 71 -0.18 -8.83 9.52
CA SER A 71 -0.35 -8.74 10.98
C SER A 71 0.65 -9.60 11.77
N ARG A 72 1.14 -10.68 11.19
CA ARG A 72 2.18 -11.55 11.76
C ARG A 72 3.60 -11.00 11.61
N CYS A 73 3.77 -9.95 10.82
CA CYS A 73 5.07 -9.30 10.61
C CYS A 73 5.32 -8.14 11.56
N VAL A 74 4.39 -7.88 12.50
CA VAL A 74 4.59 -6.89 13.57
C VAL A 74 5.73 -7.37 14.46
N SER A 75 6.80 -6.58 14.52
CA SER A 75 8.03 -6.92 15.23
C SER A 75 8.77 -5.65 15.61
N PRO A 76 9.47 -5.61 16.77
CA PRO A 76 10.37 -4.52 17.11
C PRO A 76 11.57 -4.39 16.15
N TRP A 77 11.79 -5.40 15.30
CA TRP A 77 12.81 -5.40 14.26
C TRP A 77 12.32 -4.84 12.92
N THR A 78 11.05 -4.38 12.86
CA THR A 78 10.45 -3.83 11.63
C THR A 78 10.23 -2.32 11.76
N ALA A 79 10.80 -1.55 10.85
CA ALA A 79 10.53 -0.13 10.68
C ALA A 79 9.75 0.10 9.39
N LEU A 80 8.63 0.83 9.46
CA LEU A 80 7.85 1.24 8.31
C LEU A 80 8.14 2.69 7.98
N PHE A 81 8.32 2.96 6.70
CA PHE A 81 8.46 4.31 6.17
C PHE A 81 7.32 4.57 5.18
N THR A 82 6.63 5.68 5.35
CA THR A 82 5.52 6.10 4.47
C THR A 82 5.77 7.50 3.93
N TRP A 83 5.41 7.70 2.66
CA TRP A 83 5.50 9.02 2.02
C TRP A 83 4.37 9.97 2.44
N ASP A 84 3.31 9.43 3.04
CA ASP A 84 2.16 10.19 3.54
C ASP A 84 2.15 10.17 5.07
N ALA A 85 2.30 11.35 5.66
CA ALA A 85 2.34 11.52 7.12
C ALA A 85 1.01 11.15 7.81
N ASP A 86 -0.12 11.25 7.11
CA ASP A 86 -1.43 10.91 7.64
C ASP A 86 -1.58 9.41 7.93
N ASN A 87 -0.74 8.57 7.30
CA ASN A 87 -0.73 7.12 7.52
C ASN A 87 -0.02 6.68 8.83
N ILE A 88 0.78 7.54 9.46
CA ILE A 88 1.64 7.13 10.59
C ILE A 88 0.83 6.60 11.76
N GLU A 89 -0.18 7.35 12.18
CA GLU A 89 -0.97 7.00 13.35
C GLU A 89 -1.80 5.73 13.12
N SER A 90 -2.36 5.57 11.93
CA SER A 90 -3.12 4.38 11.57
C SER A 90 -2.25 3.13 11.47
N LEU A 91 -1.02 3.25 10.94
CA LEU A 91 -0.05 2.15 10.91
C LEU A 91 0.40 1.74 12.32
N ARG A 92 0.62 2.70 13.22
CA ARG A 92 0.93 2.41 14.63
C ARG A 92 -0.20 1.65 15.30
N ARG A 93 -1.45 1.99 15.00
CA ARG A 93 -2.63 1.25 15.53
C ARG A 93 -2.71 -0.20 15.06
N THR A 94 -2.06 -0.57 13.96
CA THR A 94 -1.94 -1.97 13.53
C THR A 94 -0.86 -2.74 14.30
N GLY A 95 -0.13 -2.08 15.20
CA GLY A 95 0.85 -2.69 16.11
C GLY A 95 2.32 -2.42 15.76
N PHE A 96 2.62 -1.75 14.65
CA PHE A 96 4.00 -1.39 14.31
C PHE A 96 4.47 -0.20 15.15
N GLU A 97 5.52 -0.40 15.96
CA GLU A 97 6.05 0.65 16.84
C GLU A 97 6.89 1.69 16.08
N HIS A 98 7.66 1.24 15.10
CA HIS A 98 8.61 2.07 14.36
C HIS A 98 8.00 2.50 13.03
N VAL A 99 7.27 3.60 13.02
CA VAL A 99 6.65 4.17 11.81
C VAL A 99 7.13 5.61 11.62
N PHE A 100 7.69 5.89 10.44
CA PHE A 100 8.33 7.16 10.13
C PHE A 100 7.83 7.75 8.81
N TYR A 101 7.83 9.08 8.73
CA TYR A 101 7.62 9.79 7.48
C TYR A 101 8.90 9.79 6.65
N LEU A 102 8.79 9.35 5.41
CA LEU A 102 9.87 9.45 4.42
C LEU A 102 9.25 9.76 3.06
N PRO A 103 9.33 11.02 2.60
CA PRO A 103 8.71 11.43 1.34
C PRO A 103 9.37 10.74 0.15
N LEU A 104 8.64 10.68 -0.95
CA LEU A 104 9.20 10.27 -2.23
C LEU A 104 10.21 11.31 -2.71
N GLY A 105 11.31 10.84 -3.26
CA GLY A 105 12.32 11.69 -3.88
C GLY A 105 12.15 11.79 -5.39
N THR A 106 12.95 12.63 -5.99
CA THR A 106 13.10 12.72 -7.44
C THR A 106 14.57 12.61 -7.83
N ASP A 107 14.82 12.09 -9.00
CA ASP A 107 16.13 12.11 -9.63
C ASP A 107 16.29 13.43 -10.40
N PRO A 108 17.09 14.39 -9.89
CA PRO A 108 17.22 15.71 -10.51
C PRO A 108 17.96 15.67 -11.86
N ASP A 109 18.74 14.63 -12.13
CA ASP A 109 19.44 14.47 -13.41
C ASP A 109 18.47 14.03 -14.50
N ARG A 110 17.44 13.27 -14.13
CA ARG A 110 16.39 12.79 -15.03
C ARG A 110 15.20 13.75 -15.12
N PHE A 111 14.78 14.31 -13.98
CA PHE A 111 13.61 15.17 -13.85
C PHE A 111 14.04 16.60 -13.55
N HIS A 112 14.41 17.33 -14.57
CA HIS A 112 14.83 18.73 -14.48
C HIS A 112 14.09 19.59 -15.52
N PRO A 113 13.97 20.91 -15.34
CA PRO A 113 13.41 21.78 -16.35
C PRO A 113 14.19 21.66 -17.66
N SER A 114 13.52 21.23 -18.71
CA SER A 114 14.13 21.12 -20.03
C SER A 114 14.17 22.49 -20.73
N ARG A 115 15.29 22.79 -21.40
CA ARG A 115 15.42 23.93 -22.32
C ARG A 115 15.03 23.58 -23.74
N ALA A 116 14.68 22.32 -24.01
CA ALA A 116 14.22 21.88 -25.32
C ALA A 116 12.86 22.53 -25.65
N ALA A 117 12.66 22.85 -26.93
CA ALA A 117 11.37 23.36 -27.40
C ALA A 117 10.30 22.27 -27.18
N VAL A 118 9.24 22.64 -26.49
CA VAL A 118 8.08 21.77 -26.30
C VAL A 118 7.13 21.98 -27.45
N PRO A 119 6.64 20.92 -28.16
CA PRO A 119 5.62 21.03 -29.19
C PRO A 119 4.39 21.80 -28.67
N ASP A 120 3.82 22.66 -29.50
CA ASP A 120 2.69 23.51 -29.10
C ASP A 120 1.49 22.70 -28.57
N ALA A 121 1.27 21.50 -29.15
CA ALA A 121 0.21 20.59 -28.70
C ALA A 121 0.38 20.08 -27.26
N TRP A 122 1.57 20.22 -26.66
CA TRP A 122 1.89 19.79 -25.31
C TRP A 122 2.04 20.97 -24.32
N LYS A 123 1.88 22.20 -24.81
CA LYS A 123 1.90 23.37 -23.96
C LYS A 123 0.57 23.50 -23.24
N ALA A 124 0.63 23.63 -21.93
CA ALA A 124 -0.51 23.86 -21.05
C ALA A 124 -0.07 24.69 -19.85
N ASP A 125 -0.95 25.51 -19.32
CA ASP A 125 -0.70 26.24 -18.09
C ASP A 125 -0.65 25.29 -16.90
N ILE A 126 -1.50 24.26 -16.92
CA ILE A 126 -1.55 23.18 -15.92
C ILE A 126 -1.68 21.85 -16.69
N SER A 127 -0.88 20.87 -16.34
CA SER A 127 -0.97 19.52 -16.89
C SER A 127 -1.10 18.47 -15.76
N PHE A 128 -1.91 17.44 -16.02
CA PHE A 128 -2.02 16.27 -15.18
C PHE A 128 -1.59 15.01 -15.95
N VAL A 129 -0.65 14.28 -15.38
CA VAL A 129 -0.21 12.99 -15.90
C VAL A 129 -0.56 11.92 -14.87
N GLY A 130 -1.49 11.06 -15.21
CA GLY A 130 -1.98 10.05 -14.27
C GLY A 130 -2.77 8.93 -14.95
N ASN A 131 -3.24 8.00 -14.13
CA ASN A 131 -4.08 6.89 -14.54
C ASN A 131 -5.48 7.07 -13.92
N SER A 132 -6.53 6.86 -14.70
CA SER A 132 -7.91 6.91 -14.20
C SER A 132 -8.28 5.83 -13.18
N MET A 133 -7.42 4.83 -13.03
CA MET A 133 -7.61 3.66 -12.15
C MET A 133 -8.89 2.83 -12.43
N LEU A 134 -9.66 3.17 -13.46
CA LEU A 134 -10.94 2.50 -13.80
C LEU A 134 -10.84 0.98 -13.88
N TYR A 135 -9.76 0.46 -14.47
CA TYR A 135 -9.55 -0.99 -14.55
C TYR A 135 -9.30 -1.63 -13.20
N LYS A 136 -8.57 -0.95 -12.31
CA LYS A 136 -8.30 -1.44 -10.95
C LYS A 136 -9.56 -1.41 -10.10
N VAL A 137 -10.33 -0.33 -10.14
CA VAL A 137 -11.62 -0.22 -9.44
C VAL A 137 -12.59 -1.27 -9.96
N GLY A 138 -12.77 -1.38 -11.28
CA GLY A 138 -13.64 -2.38 -11.89
C GLY A 138 -13.23 -3.81 -11.56
N GLY A 139 -11.93 -4.10 -11.53
CA GLY A 139 -11.38 -5.38 -11.09
C GLY A 139 -11.71 -5.70 -9.63
N ARG A 140 -11.56 -4.75 -8.73
CA ARG A 140 -11.91 -4.90 -7.30
C ARG A 140 -13.39 -5.15 -7.10
N LEU A 141 -14.26 -4.37 -7.73
CA LEU A 141 -15.70 -4.55 -7.66
C LEU A 141 -16.14 -5.91 -8.18
N LYS A 142 -15.52 -6.39 -9.26
CA LYS A 142 -15.81 -7.71 -9.84
C LYS A 142 -15.30 -8.86 -8.97
N ASN A 143 -14.09 -8.75 -8.45
CA ASN A 143 -13.42 -9.82 -7.69
C ASN A 143 -13.84 -9.85 -6.22
N GLY A 144 -14.25 -8.70 -5.66
CA GLY A 144 -14.65 -8.55 -4.26
C GLY A 144 -15.97 -9.24 -3.90
N ARG A 145 -16.72 -9.76 -4.92
CA ARG A 145 -18.01 -10.48 -4.72
C ARG A 145 -18.95 -9.76 -3.77
N PHE A 146 -18.98 -8.42 -3.84
CA PHE A 146 -19.80 -7.61 -2.97
C PHE A 146 -21.30 -7.89 -3.17
N PRO A 147 -22.10 -7.85 -2.09
CA PRO A 147 -23.55 -7.97 -2.20
C PRO A 147 -24.13 -6.83 -3.05
N ARG A 148 -25.24 -7.13 -3.71
CA ARG A 148 -25.87 -6.20 -4.65
C ARG A 148 -26.23 -4.86 -3.99
N GLU A 149 -26.54 -4.89 -2.72
CA GLU A 149 -26.90 -3.73 -1.89
C GLU A 149 -25.74 -2.75 -1.70
N LEU A 150 -24.49 -3.20 -1.86
CA LEU A 150 -23.30 -2.34 -1.90
C LEU A 150 -22.98 -1.86 -3.32
N LEU A 151 -23.28 -2.68 -4.34
CA LEU A 151 -22.94 -2.34 -5.73
C LEU A 151 -23.94 -1.36 -6.35
N LEU A 152 -25.24 -1.46 -6.02
CA LEU A 152 -26.27 -0.57 -6.58
C LEU A 152 -26.03 0.91 -6.27
N PRO A 153 -25.78 1.32 -5.02
CA PRO A 153 -25.53 2.72 -4.66
C PRO A 153 -24.07 3.15 -4.88
N PHE A 154 -23.19 2.26 -5.35
CA PHE A 154 -21.74 2.48 -5.40
C PHE A 154 -21.37 3.82 -6.05
N ARG A 155 -21.94 4.14 -7.21
CA ARG A 155 -21.62 5.37 -7.94
C ARG A 155 -22.06 6.63 -7.17
N GLU A 156 -23.24 6.59 -6.57
CA GLU A 156 -23.77 7.69 -5.75
C GLU A 156 -22.92 7.90 -4.50
N VAL A 157 -22.60 6.81 -3.81
CA VAL A 157 -21.73 6.80 -2.62
C VAL A 157 -20.36 7.35 -2.93
N SER A 158 -19.71 6.87 -4.00
CA SER A 158 -18.37 7.34 -4.40
C SER A 158 -18.37 8.83 -4.76
N GLN A 159 -19.37 9.29 -5.52
CA GLN A 159 -19.48 10.70 -5.86
C GLN A 159 -19.71 11.56 -4.61
N ALA A 160 -20.61 11.17 -3.74
CA ALA A 160 -20.90 11.90 -2.50
C ALA A 160 -19.68 11.90 -1.53
N PHE A 161 -18.89 10.81 -1.50
CA PHE A 161 -17.66 10.77 -0.73
C PHE A 161 -16.62 11.75 -1.28
N MET A 162 -16.41 11.77 -2.59
CA MET A 162 -15.49 12.73 -3.24
C MET A 162 -15.88 14.20 -2.99
N ASP A 163 -17.16 14.48 -2.90
CA ASP A 163 -17.69 15.83 -2.64
C ASP A 163 -17.70 16.17 -1.14
N SER A 164 -17.35 15.23 -0.25
CA SER A 164 -17.32 15.40 1.20
C SER A 164 -15.91 15.81 1.70
N GLU A 165 -15.85 16.35 2.92
CA GLU A 165 -14.59 16.60 3.63
C GLU A 165 -14.14 15.41 4.48
N GLN A 166 -14.88 14.28 4.43
CA GLN A 166 -14.57 13.10 5.22
C GLN A 166 -13.34 12.36 4.66
N ARG A 167 -12.46 11.94 5.56
CA ARG A 167 -11.25 11.18 5.19
C ARG A 167 -11.41 9.67 5.35
N SER A 168 -12.42 9.24 6.10
CA SER A 168 -12.73 7.83 6.38
C SER A 168 -14.01 7.43 5.65
N VAL A 169 -13.91 6.45 4.77
CA VAL A 169 -15.08 5.89 4.07
C VAL A 169 -16.07 5.28 5.07
N ALA A 170 -15.59 4.54 6.08
CA ALA A 170 -16.43 3.94 7.10
C ALA A 170 -17.25 5.01 7.87
N ASP A 171 -16.60 6.10 8.32
CA ASP A 171 -17.27 7.20 9.01
C ASP A 171 -18.23 7.94 8.09
N PHE A 172 -17.86 8.16 6.84
CA PHE A 172 -18.74 8.76 5.84
C PHE A 172 -19.99 7.92 5.60
N LEU A 173 -19.83 6.62 5.40
CA LEU A 173 -20.98 5.70 5.23
C LEU A 173 -21.88 5.72 6.46
N ARG A 174 -21.31 5.67 7.65
CA ARG A 174 -22.08 5.70 8.90
C ARG A 174 -22.92 6.96 9.04
N LEU A 175 -22.38 8.12 8.63
CA LEU A 175 -23.05 9.42 8.77
C LEU A 175 -24.05 9.70 7.64
N SER A 176 -23.69 9.36 6.40
CA SER A 176 -24.41 9.79 5.21
C SER A 176 -25.24 8.68 4.55
N PHE A 177 -24.82 7.41 4.72
CA PHE A 177 -25.45 6.25 4.10
C PHE A 177 -25.61 5.08 5.09
N PRO A 178 -26.40 5.22 6.17
CA PRO A 178 -26.47 4.23 7.25
C PRO A 178 -26.91 2.83 6.79
N GLU A 179 -27.75 2.71 5.76
CA GLU A 179 -28.17 1.42 5.20
C GLU A 179 -27.01 0.73 4.46
N VAL A 180 -26.22 1.50 3.71
CA VAL A 180 -25.00 1.02 3.04
C VAL A 180 -23.96 0.64 4.09
N HIS A 181 -23.80 1.45 5.14
CA HIS A 181 -22.90 1.15 6.25
C HIS A 181 -23.22 -0.17 6.93
N ALA A 182 -24.51 -0.45 7.20
CA ALA A 182 -24.92 -1.73 7.78
C ALA A 182 -24.52 -2.94 6.92
N ARG A 183 -24.57 -2.81 5.58
CA ARG A 183 -24.13 -3.86 4.65
C ARG A 183 -22.61 -3.95 4.56
N TYR A 184 -21.92 -2.81 4.62
CA TYR A 184 -20.47 -2.73 4.69
C TYR A 184 -19.93 -3.43 5.96
N GLU A 185 -20.51 -3.16 7.12
CA GLU A 185 -20.14 -3.83 8.39
C GLU A 185 -20.41 -5.35 8.37
N ALA A 186 -21.40 -5.79 7.60
CA ALA A 186 -21.73 -7.20 7.43
C ALA A 186 -20.77 -7.94 6.45
N LEU A 187 -19.78 -7.27 5.87
CA LEU A 187 -18.75 -7.94 5.04
C LEU A 187 -17.93 -8.92 5.90
N PRO A 188 -17.50 -10.06 5.32
CA PRO A 188 -16.99 -11.20 6.08
C PRO A 188 -15.71 -10.89 6.87
N ASP A 189 -14.89 -9.99 6.38
CA ASP A 189 -13.58 -9.69 6.97
C ASP A 189 -13.10 -8.27 6.63
N ASN A 190 -11.98 -7.90 7.23
CA ASN A 190 -11.36 -6.59 7.01
C ASN A 190 -10.81 -6.41 5.59
N GLU A 191 -10.43 -7.49 4.92
CA GLU A 191 -9.95 -7.45 3.53
C GLU A 191 -11.07 -7.03 2.58
N ALA A 192 -12.26 -7.62 2.74
CA ALA A 192 -13.43 -7.24 1.96
C ALA A 192 -13.85 -5.78 2.23
N ARG A 193 -13.82 -5.33 3.50
CA ARG A 193 -14.10 -3.94 3.84
C ARG A 193 -13.12 -2.98 3.19
N LEU A 194 -11.81 -3.26 3.33
CA LEU A 194 -10.76 -2.44 2.72
C LEU A 194 -10.85 -2.43 1.19
N ALA A 195 -11.20 -3.56 0.57
CA ALA A 195 -11.40 -3.64 -0.87
C ALA A 195 -12.55 -2.74 -1.34
N TYR A 196 -13.64 -2.65 -0.56
CA TYR A 196 -14.76 -1.76 -0.84
C TYR A 196 -14.38 -0.29 -0.64
N GLU A 197 -13.72 0.05 0.46
CA GLU A 197 -13.22 1.41 0.75
C GLU A 197 -12.30 1.92 -0.36
N THR A 198 -11.33 1.09 -0.75
CA THR A 198 -10.38 1.45 -1.82
C THR A 198 -10.98 1.47 -3.22
N ALA A 199 -12.18 0.97 -3.42
CA ALA A 199 -12.91 1.16 -4.66
C ALA A 199 -13.66 2.51 -4.67
N ILE A 200 -14.05 3.04 -3.49
CA ILE A 200 -14.72 4.34 -3.33
C ILE A 200 -13.72 5.50 -3.47
N THR A 201 -12.51 5.35 -2.91
CA THR A 201 -11.43 6.35 -2.97
C THR A 201 -10.64 6.27 -4.27
#